data_596a7c19c81b4e0251c15db8df3767bc
#
_entry.id   596a7c19c81b4e0251c15db8df3767bc
#
_cell.length_a   1.000
_cell.length_b   1.000
_cell.length_c   1.000
_cell.angle_alpha   90.00
_cell.angle_beta   90.00
_cell.angle_gamma   90.00
#
_symmetry.space_group_name_H-M   'P 1'
#
loop_
_entity.id
_entity.type
_entity.pdbx_description
1 polymer ?
#
loop_
_entity_poly.entity_id
_entity_poly.type
_entity_poly.pdbx_seq_one_letter_code
_entity_poly.pdbx_strand_id
1 'polypeptide(L)'
;MSFLRHRDHGRTQRRADRLTPVPSDQVSGVMSLCALDPVSAVSLVQQMQRWSRWGRGDVVALGGLARPVAAAWSVGSLMPFGLAGRPEHGLRAADAGEIWALAEHARTRLSRRGSVSGPAQDVAEVWGGLSEQGQRARHERWRQPVLAAPQVGGGLGRAHLRRRPALSWVGQSVRAARPDEAALVLPASVDMFSGELGYDPTTDGPGYNRHVTWLIEQRRSYIVLDDGAGHLAQPGSPRAVAFKADVGALWRSPTGGVAQLTGVWTRPDLRGQGIGAAALAAVVDAVRRDHVGADGIVSLYVNDYNTPALALYRSLGFEQVGLFATVLL
;
A
#
# COMPACT_ATOMS: atom_id res chain seq x y z
N MET A 1 29.93 -31.98 -33.11
CA MET A 1 29.24 -30.74 -32.64
C MET A 1 27.81 -31.02 -32.21
N SER A 2 27.53 -31.79 -31.18
CA SER A 2 26.17 -32.12 -30.77
C SER A 2 25.98 -32.29 -29.25
N PHE A 3 26.91 -31.79 -28.40
CA PHE A 3 26.85 -31.99 -26.95
C PHE A 3 26.44 -30.72 -26.15
N LEU A 4 26.27 -29.56 -26.76
CA LEU A 4 25.96 -28.30 -26.08
C LEU A 4 24.46 -27.93 -26.06
N ARG A 5 23.62 -28.55 -26.87
CA ARG A 5 22.17 -28.24 -26.92
C ARG A 5 21.32 -28.94 -25.86
N HIS A 6 21.79 -30.04 -25.24
CA HIS A 6 20.99 -30.83 -24.28
C HIS A 6 21.03 -30.31 -22.85
N ARG A 7 22.04 -29.48 -22.48
CA ARG A 7 22.13 -28.91 -21.14
C ARG A 7 21.25 -27.69 -20.92
N ASP A 8 20.93 -26.96 -21.99
CA ASP A 8 20.12 -25.73 -21.88
C ASP A 8 18.61 -26.03 -21.75
N HIS A 9 18.11 -27.08 -22.42
CA HIS A 9 16.70 -27.48 -22.35
C HIS A 9 16.30 -28.00 -20.95
N GLY A 10 17.16 -28.73 -20.28
CA GLY A 10 16.91 -29.23 -18.93
C GLY A 10 16.92 -28.12 -17.86
N ARG A 11 17.71 -27.08 -18.06
CA ARG A 11 17.73 -25.89 -17.19
C ARG A 11 16.49 -25.03 -17.39
N THR A 12 16.05 -24.83 -18.63
CA THR A 12 14.85 -24.05 -18.96
C THR A 12 13.56 -24.77 -18.50
N GLN A 13 13.49 -26.08 -18.66
CA GLN A 13 12.36 -26.91 -18.21
C GLN A 13 12.22 -26.88 -16.67
N ARG A 14 13.34 -27.08 -15.94
CA ARG A 14 13.35 -26.98 -14.46
C ARG A 14 13.09 -25.55 -13.94
N ARG A 15 13.31 -24.51 -14.75
CA ARG A 15 12.96 -23.12 -14.44
C ARG A 15 11.47 -22.84 -14.61
N ALA A 16 10.84 -23.39 -15.68
CA ALA A 16 9.41 -23.24 -15.90
C ALA A 16 8.56 -23.86 -14.77
N ASP A 17 9.10 -24.87 -14.08
CA ASP A 17 8.43 -25.55 -12.97
C ASP A 17 8.47 -24.74 -11.65
N ARG A 18 9.35 -23.73 -11.54
CA ARG A 18 9.56 -22.97 -10.29
C ARG A 18 8.74 -21.69 -10.21
N LEU A 19 8.45 -21.05 -11.32
CA LEU A 19 7.69 -19.81 -11.41
C LEU A 19 6.54 -19.99 -12.41
N THR A 20 5.32 -19.98 -11.90
CA THR A 20 4.12 -20.21 -12.71
C THR A 20 3.37 -18.89 -12.91
N PRO A 21 3.17 -18.43 -14.17
CA PRO A 21 2.27 -17.32 -14.45
C PRO A 21 0.84 -17.62 -13.97
N VAL A 22 0.21 -16.67 -13.30
CA VAL A 22 -1.15 -16.79 -12.78
C VAL A 22 -2.11 -16.10 -13.75
N PRO A 23 -2.95 -16.83 -14.49
CA PRO A 23 -4.02 -16.23 -15.29
C PRO A 23 -5.04 -15.52 -14.40
N SER A 24 -5.68 -14.47 -14.93
CA SER A 24 -6.64 -13.67 -14.15
C SER A 24 -7.90 -14.42 -13.73
N ASP A 25 -8.17 -15.56 -14.35
CA ASP A 25 -9.26 -16.49 -14.02
C ASP A 25 -8.83 -17.66 -13.10
N GLN A 26 -7.55 -17.76 -12.72
CA GLN A 26 -6.98 -18.81 -11.88
C GLN A 26 -6.30 -18.29 -10.61
N VAL A 27 -6.91 -17.29 -9.98
CA VAL A 27 -6.33 -16.57 -8.82
C VAL A 27 -6.63 -17.21 -7.47
N SER A 28 -7.47 -18.23 -7.40
CA SER A 28 -7.99 -18.78 -6.13
C SER A 28 -6.89 -19.20 -5.15
N GLY A 29 -5.84 -19.85 -5.62
CA GLY A 29 -4.72 -20.27 -4.78
C GLY A 29 -3.95 -19.06 -4.23
N VAL A 30 -3.67 -18.05 -5.06
CA VAL A 30 -3.01 -16.81 -4.62
C VAL A 30 -3.89 -16.05 -3.63
N MET A 31 -5.19 -15.97 -3.86
CA MET A 31 -6.10 -15.31 -2.93
C MET A 31 -6.18 -16.04 -1.59
N SER A 32 -6.14 -17.39 -1.60
CA SER A 32 -6.06 -18.21 -0.37
C SER A 32 -4.75 -17.98 0.39
N LEU A 33 -3.62 -17.87 -0.31
CA LEU A 33 -2.33 -17.50 0.29
C LEU A 33 -2.41 -16.12 0.92
N CYS A 34 -2.91 -15.12 0.20
CA CYS A 34 -3.07 -13.76 0.70
C CYS A 34 -3.99 -13.66 1.93
N ALA A 35 -4.99 -14.54 2.02
CA ALA A 35 -5.94 -14.57 3.14
C ALA A 35 -5.31 -15.01 4.48
N LEU A 36 -4.11 -15.58 4.47
CA LEU A 36 -3.38 -15.94 5.69
C LEU A 36 -2.86 -14.70 6.43
N ASP A 37 -2.56 -13.62 5.72
CA ASP A 37 -2.18 -12.32 6.29
C ASP A 37 -2.73 -11.19 5.39
N PRO A 38 -4.01 -10.86 5.57
CA PRO A 38 -4.69 -9.91 4.69
C PRO A 38 -4.12 -8.48 4.79
N VAL A 39 -3.55 -8.11 5.93
CA VAL A 39 -2.95 -6.79 6.13
C VAL A 39 -1.69 -6.63 5.29
N SER A 40 -0.81 -7.61 5.32
CA SER A 40 0.43 -7.59 4.53
C SER A 40 0.18 -7.80 3.03
N ALA A 41 -0.87 -8.54 2.67
CA ALA A 41 -1.19 -8.86 1.28
C ALA A 41 -2.06 -7.81 0.57
N VAL A 42 -2.69 -6.86 1.30
CA VAL A 42 -3.73 -5.98 0.73
C VAL A 42 -3.27 -5.22 -0.51
N SER A 43 -2.02 -4.78 -0.55
CA SER A 43 -1.45 -4.06 -1.70
C SER A 43 -1.30 -4.94 -2.93
N LEU A 44 -0.84 -6.18 -2.78
CA LEU A 44 -0.78 -7.16 -3.86
C LEU A 44 -2.18 -7.47 -4.41
N VAL A 45 -3.13 -7.74 -3.50
CA VAL A 45 -4.52 -8.03 -3.89
C VAL A 45 -5.16 -6.83 -4.58
N GLN A 46 -4.90 -5.60 -4.11
CA GLN A 46 -5.40 -4.38 -4.74
C GLN A 46 -4.92 -4.26 -6.20
N GLN A 47 -3.65 -4.60 -6.49
CA GLN A 47 -3.17 -4.59 -7.88
C GLN A 47 -3.91 -5.63 -8.73
N MET A 48 -4.11 -6.82 -8.22
CA MET A 48 -4.87 -7.85 -8.91
C MET A 48 -6.33 -7.46 -9.15
N GLN A 49 -6.98 -6.80 -8.18
CA GLN A 49 -8.38 -6.36 -8.31
C GLN A 49 -8.56 -5.12 -9.19
N ARG A 50 -7.54 -4.25 -9.27
CA ARG A 50 -7.58 -3.03 -10.10
C ARG A 50 -7.68 -3.35 -11.58
N TRP A 51 -7.12 -4.48 -12.00
CA TRP A 51 -7.09 -4.92 -13.38
C TRP A 51 -7.97 -6.17 -13.52
N SER A 52 -9.06 -6.08 -14.27
CA SER A 52 -9.93 -7.23 -14.55
C SER A 52 -9.21 -8.33 -15.34
N ARG A 53 -8.17 -7.94 -16.09
CA ARG A 53 -7.27 -8.84 -16.83
C ARG A 53 -5.86 -8.27 -16.81
N TRP A 54 -4.87 -9.14 -16.77
CA TRP A 54 -3.45 -8.79 -16.85
C TRP A 54 -2.73 -9.69 -17.86
N GLY A 55 -1.53 -9.28 -18.26
CA GLY A 55 -0.67 -10.01 -19.17
C GLY A 55 -0.07 -11.26 -18.55
N ARG A 56 0.36 -12.19 -19.40
CA ARG A 56 1.03 -13.40 -18.93
C ARG A 56 2.30 -13.05 -18.15
N GLY A 57 2.35 -13.49 -16.90
CA GLY A 57 3.47 -13.26 -15.99
C GLY A 57 3.46 -11.93 -15.25
N ASP A 58 2.38 -11.13 -15.34
CA ASP A 58 2.20 -9.94 -14.51
C ASP A 58 1.96 -10.32 -13.05
N VAL A 59 1.23 -11.40 -12.83
CA VAL A 59 1.13 -12.11 -11.56
C VAL A 59 1.79 -13.48 -11.72
N VAL A 60 2.61 -13.82 -10.75
CA VAL A 60 3.33 -15.11 -10.72
C VAL A 60 3.20 -15.77 -9.37
N ALA A 61 3.25 -17.09 -9.36
CA ALA A 61 3.21 -17.93 -8.17
C ALA A 61 4.41 -18.88 -8.12
N LEU A 62 4.87 -19.19 -6.93
CA LEU A 62 5.88 -20.20 -6.62
C LEU A 62 5.20 -21.40 -5.95
N GLY A 63 5.64 -22.62 -6.25
CA GLY A 63 5.05 -23.84 -5.68
C GLY A 63 3.74 -24.30 -6.33
N GLY A 64 3.38 -23.72 -7.49
CA GLY A 64 2.18 -24.10 -8.28
C GLY A 64 0.95 -23.23 -7.99
N LEU A 65 -0.08 -23.33 -8.86
CA LEU A 65 -1.26 -22.47 -8.82
C LEU A 65 -2.26 -22.82 -7.71
N ALA A 66 -2.43 -24.12 -7.42
CA ALA A 66 -3.46 -24.57 -6.48
C ALA A 66 -3.11 -24.24 -5.02
N ARG A 67 -1.84 -24.37 -4.66
CA ARG A 67 -1.31 -24.10 -3.31
C ARG A 67 0.06 -23.42 -3.42
N PRO A 68 0.10 -22.15 -3.84
CA PRO A 68 1.35 -21.43 -3.94
C PRO A 68 1.97 -21.20 -2.55
N VAL A 69 3.29 -21.27 -2.47
CA VAL A 69 4.03 -20.89 -1.26
C VAL A 69 4.31 -19.40 -1.23
N ALA A 70 4.41 -18.78 -2.40
CA ALA A 70 4.57 -17.34 -2.56
C ALA A 70 3.93 -16.87 -3.87
N ALA A 71 3.63 -15.57 -3.96
CA ALA A 71 3.14 -14.92 -5.16
C ALA A 71 3.71 -13.51 -5.27
N ALA A 72 3.70 -12.95 -6.48
CA ALA A 72 4.10 -11.57 -6.70
C ALA A 72 3.34 -10.92 -7.86
N TRP A 73 3.07 -9.62 -7.73
CA TRP A 73 2.82 -8.72 -8.83
C TRP A 73 4.14 -8.18 -9.37
N SER A 74 4.33 -8.14 -10.69
CA SER A 74 5.62 -7.80 -11.31
C SER A 74 5.51 -6.89 -12.54
N VAL A 75 4.67 -5.85 -12.48
CA VAL A 75 4.54 -4.85 -13.56
C VAL A 75 4.90 -3.47 -13.06
N GLY A 76 5.97 -2.90 -13.59
CA GLY A 76 6.49 -1.60 -13.20
C GLY A 76 7.12 -1.59 -11.81
N SER A 77 6.49 -2.25 -10.84
CA SER A 77 6.99 -2.52 -9.49
C SER A 77 6.84 -4.00 -9.16
N LEU A 78 7.59 -4.48 -8.18
CA LEU A 78 7.48 -5.83 -7.64
C LEU A 78 6.84 -5.79 -6.25
N MET A 79 5.78 -6.58 -6.05
CA MET A 79 5.13 -6.76 -4.76
C MET A 79 5.15 -8.25 -4.40
N PRO A 80 6.19 -8.73 -3.73
CA PRO A 80 6.30 -10.12 -3.29
C PRO A 80 5.45 -10.37 -2.05
N PHE A 81 4.96 -11.61 -1.90
CA PHE A 81 4.26 -12.07 -0.71
C PHE A 81 4.48 -13.57 -0.50
N GLY A 82 4.90 -13.95 0.71
CA GLY A 82 5.06 -15.35 1.15
C GLY A 82 6.45 -15.94 0.94
N LEU A 83 7.44 -15.20 0.44
CA LEU A 83 8.80 -15.73 0.16
C LEU A 83 9.50 -16.26 1.42
N ALA A 84 9.37 -15.56 2.53
CA ALA A 84 9.96 -15.98 3.81
C ALA A 84 9.25 -17.18 4.46
N GLY A 85 8.17 -17.68 3.85
CA GLY A 85 7.32 -18.72 4.40
C GLY A 85 6.42 -18.25 5.53
N ARG A 86 5.55 -19.14 5.99
CA ARG A 86 4.64 -18.93 7.13
C ARG A 86 4.47 -20.25 7.87
N PRO A 87 5.44 -20.61 8.73
CA PRO A 87 5.45 -21.90 9.41
C PRO A 87 4.20 -22.14 10.25
N GLU A 88 3.64 -21.09 10.84
CA GLU A 88 2.37 -21.12 11.59
C GLU A 88 1.16 -21.56 10.76
N HIS A 89 1.26 -21.45 9.44
CA HIS A 89 0.26 -21.95 8.47
C HIS A 89 0.73 -23.14 7.64
N GLY A 90 1.86 -23.76 8.04
CA GLY A 90 2.43 -24.91 7.34
C GLY A 90 3.03 -24.57 5.97
N LEU A 91 3.33 -23.29 5.69
CA LEU A 91 3.95 -22.85 4.45
C LEU A 91 5.46 -22.74 4.63
N ARG A 92 6.19 -23.47 3.78
CA ARG A 92 7.65 -23.35 3.69
C ARG A 92 8.08 -22.01 3.11
N ALA A 93 9.28 -21.58 3.38
CA ALA A 93 9.91 -20.50 2.63
C ALA A 93 10.19 -20.93 1.17
N ALA A 94 10.28 -19.94 0.28
CA ALA A 94 10.77 -20.15 -1.07
C ALA A 94 12.25 -20.58 -1.04
N ASP A 95 12.63 -21.50 -1.93
CA ASP A 95 14.03 -21.88 -2.05
C ASP A 95 14.84 -20.86 -2.88
N ALA A 96 16.18 -20.92 -2.75
CA ALA A 96 17.06 -19.99 -3.47
C ALA A 96 16.85 -19.99 -5.00
N GLY A 97 16.48 -21.13 -5.58
CA GLY A 97 16.21 -21.22 -7.02
C GLY A 97 14.87 -20.60 -7.41
N GLU A 98 13.87 -20.65 -6.53
CA GLU A 98 12.57 -19.98 -6.69
C GLU A 98 12.75 -18.45 -6.58
N ILE A 99 13.48 -17.99 -5.57
CA ILE A 99 13.82 -16.56 -5.37
C ILE A 99 14.58 -16.02 -6.59
N TRP A 100 15.60 -16.76 -7.05
CA TRP A 100 16.36 -16.37 -8.24
C TRP A 100 15.49 -16.27 -9.50
N ALA A 101 14.59 -17.24 -9.71
CA ALA A 101 13.67 -17.24 -10.85
C ALA A 101 12.71 -16.04 -10.81
N LEU A 102 12.21 -15.68 -9.62
CA LEU A 102 11.38 -14.48 -9.43
C LEU A 102 12.17 -13.20 -9.70
N ALA A 103 13.40 -13.09 -9.19
CA ALA A 103 14.26 -11.92 -9.42
C ALA A 103 14.58 -11.75 -10.91
N GLU A 104 14.96 -12.82 -11.63
CA GLU A 104 15.20 -12.79 -13.07
C GLU A 104 13.95 -12.37 -13.86
N HIS A 105 12.80 -12.90 -13.50
CA HIS A 105 11.52 -12.54 -14.12
C HIS A 105 11.18 -11.06 -13.89
N ALA A 106 11.30 -10.59 -12.64
CA ALA A 106 10.96 -9.22 -12.27
C ALA A 106 11.90 -8.19 -12.91
N ARG A 107 13.21 -8.49 -13.00
CA ARG A 107 14.23 -7.57 -13.52
C ARG A 107 13.89 -6.98 -14.90
N THR A 108 13.26 -7.75 -15.76
CA THR A 108 12.86 -7.30 -17.11
C THR A 108 11.53 -6.53 -17.14
N ARG A 109 10.82 -6.47 -16.02
CA ARG A 109 9.47 -5.90 -15.90
C ARG A 109 9.41 -4.67 -14.99
N LEU A 110 10.47 -4.43 -14.22
CA LEU A 110 10.59 -3.27 -13.35
C LEU A 110 10.83 -2.00 -14.18
N SER A 111 10.12 -0.93 -13.84
CA SER A 111 10.36 0.39 -14.43
C SER A 111 11.48 1.14 -13.69
N ARG A 112 12.11 2.11 -14.36
CA ARG A 112 13.17 2.95 -13.77
C ARG A 112 12.74 3.74 -12.53
N ARG A 113 11.45 3.93 -12.32
CA ARG A 113 10.84 4.58 -11.15
C ARG A 113 9.88 3.65 -10.42
N GLY A 114 10.06 2.35 -10.61
CA GLY A 114 9.36 1.34 -9.88
C GLY A 114 9.89 1.17 -8.46
N SER A 115 9.36 0.17 -7.80
CA SER A 115 9.80 -0.22 -6.46
C SER A 115 9.70 -1.73 -6.27
N VAL A 116 10.46 -2.24 -5.30
CA VAL A 116 10.20 -3.53 -4.68
C VAL A 116 9.64 -3.23 -3.30
N SER A 117 8.39 -3.61 -3.02
CA SER A 117 7.71 -3.22 -1.78
C SER A 117 6.77 -4.30 -1.26
N GLY A 118 6.72 -4.47 0.06
CA GLY A 118 5.92 -5.48 0.73
C GLY A 118 6.47 -5.86 2.11
N PRO A 119 6.12 -7.06 2.63
CA PRO A 119 6.70 -7.57 3.86
C PRO A 119 8.23 -7.54 3.81
N ALA A 120 8.86 -7.01 4.87
CA ALA A 120 10.29 -6.69 4.85
C ALA A 120 11.18 -7.91 4.54
N GLN A 121 10.82 -9.08 5.07
CA GLN A 121 11.55 -10.31 4.80
C GLN A 121 11.42 -10.74 3.34
N ASP A 122 10.20 -10.69 2.77
CA ASP A 122 9.97 -11.05 1.36
C ASP A 122 10.72 -10.10 0.41
N VAL A 123 10.75 -8.80 0.74
CA VAL A 123 11.52 -7.81 -0.02
C VAL A 123 13.01 -8.09 0.09
N ALA A 124 13.54 -8.43 1.27
CA ALA A 124 14.95 -8.74 1.47
C ALA A 124 15.40 -9.94 0.64
N GLU A 125 14.60 -11.02 0.65
CA GLU A 125 14.89 -12.24 -0.13
C GLU A 125 15.00 -11.95 -1.63
N VAL A 126 14.00 -11.31 -2.23
CA VAL A 126 14.02 -11.06 -3.67
C VAL A 126 14.99 -9.96 -4.06
N TRP A 127 15.22 -8.97 -3.20
CA TRP A 127 16.18 -7.89 -3.47
C TRP A 127 17.62 -8.41 -3.51
N GLY A 128 17.98 -9.39 -2.68
CA GLY A 128 19.26 -10.10 -2.77
C GLY A 128 19.49 -10.62 -4.19
N GLY A 129 18.56 -11.40 -4.72
CA GLY A 129 18.63 -11.94 -6.07
C GLY A 129 18.64 -10.88 -7.19
N LEU A 130 17.87 -9.78 -7.03
CA LEU A 130 17.88 -8.66 -7.98
C LEU A 130 19.23 -7.91 -7.98
N SER A 131 19.81 -7.68 -6.80
CA SER A 131 21.11 -7.00 -6.64
C SER A 131 22.24 -7.82 -7.26
N GLU A 132 22.27 -9.14 -7.04
CA GLU A 132 23.23 -10.06 -7.68
C GLU A 132 23.12 -10.04 -9.20
N GLN A 133 21.92 -9.79 -9.72
CA GLN A 133 21.66 -9.63 -11.16
C GLN A 133 21.91 -8.20 -11.69
N GLY A 134 22.51 -7.33 -10.86
CA GLY A 134 22.93 -5.98 -11.24
C GLY A 134 21.87 -4.89 -11.12
N GLN A 135 20.70 -5.17 -10.50
CA GLN A 135 19.71 -4.14 -10.21
C GLN A 135 20.28 -3.18 -9.14
N ARG A 136 20.05 -1.87 -9.31
CA ARG A 136 20.50 -0.84 -8.38
C ARG A 136 19.31 -0.15 -7.74
N ALA A 137 19.43 0.16 -6.45
CA ALA A 137 18.50 0.99 -5.72
C ALA A 137 18.87 2.46 -5.84
N ARG A 138 17.88 3.32 -5.98
CA ARG A 138 18.00 4.76 -5.77
C ARG A 138 17.89 5.12 -4.29
N HIS A 139 17.01 4.42 -3.57
CA HIS A 139 16.79 4.61 -2.14
C HIS A 139 16.22 3.33 -1.51
N GLU A 140 16.64 3.03 -0.29
CA GLU A 140 16.21 1.84 0.45
C GLU A 140 15.56 2.23 1.78
N ARG A 141 14.41 1.64 2.08
CA ARG A 141 13.62 1.86 3.29
C ARG A 141 13.29 0.51 3.91
N TRP A 142 14.20 0.00 4.72
CA TRP A 142 14.11 -1.36 5.26
C TRP A 142 13.17 -1.49 6.45
N ARG A 143 12.84 -0.38 7.12
CA ARG A 143 12.10 -0.40 8.37
C ARG A 143 10.89 0.52 8.27
N GLN A 144 9.78 -0.05 7.81
CA GLN A 144 8.50 0.62 7.71
C GLN A 144 7.47 -0.13 8.57
N PRO A 145 7.31 0.20 9.88
CA PRO A 145 6.28 -0.38 10.72
C PRO A 145 4.91 -0.32 10.03
N VAL A 146 4.24 -1.47 9.94
CA VAL A 146 2.83 -1.57 9.56
C VAL A 146 2.01 -1.44 10.84
N LEU A 147 1.16 -0.44 10.90
CA LEU A 147 0.38 -0.09 12.06
C LEU A 147 -1.11 -0.29 11.76
N ALA A 148 -1.87 -0.87 12.69
CA ALA A 148 -3.31 -1.02 12.61
C ALA A 148 -4.02 -0.11 13.62
N ALA A 149 -5.11 0.50 13.20
CA ALA A 149 -5.94 1.32 14.06
C ALA A 149 -6.69 0.47 15.10
N PRO A 150 -6.77 0.90 16.35
CA PRO A 150 -7.46 0.17 17.41
C PRO A 150 -8.96 0.03 17.12
N GLN A 151 -9.57 -1.05 17.60
CA GLN A 151 -11.01 -1.18 17.66
C GLN A 151 -11.52 -0.45 18.90
N VAL A 152 -12.36 0.57 18.69
CA VAL A 152 -12.90 1.39 19.78
C VAL A 152 -14.43 1.42 19.70
N GLY A 153 -15.09 0.95 20.74
CA GLY A 153 -16.55 0.99 20.84
C GLY A 153 -17.10 2.41 20.65
N GLY A 154 -17.98 2.57 19.66
CA GLY A 154 -18.54 3.86 19.27
C GLY A 154 -17.67 4.74 18.40
N GLY A 155 -16.50 4.23 17.95
CA GLY A 155 -15.60 4.87 16.99
C GLY A 155 -14.42 5.61 17.61
N LEU A 156 -13.27 5.52 16.90
CA LEU A 156 -12.01 6.15 17.30
C LEU A 156 -12.10 7.67 17.26
N GLY A 157 -12.71 8.24 16.22
CA GLY A 157 -12.93 9.67 16.06
C GLY A 157 -13.78 10.24 17.20
N ARG A 158 -14.91 9.59 17.52
CA ARG A 158 -15.76 10.00 18.64
C ARG A 158 -14.98 9.94 19.96
N ALA A 159 -14.23 8.89 20.23
CA ALA A 159 -13.45 8.74 21.46
C ALA A 159 -12.36 9.82 21.57
N HIS A 160 -11.67 10.14 20.45
CA HIS A 160 -10.64 11.16 20.41
C HIS A 160 -11.22 12.57 20.64
N LEU A 161 -12.32 12.91 19.96
CA LEU A 161 -12.94 14.24 20.02
C LEU A 161 -13.61 14.55 21.36
N ARG A 162 -14.11 13.53 22.09
CA ARG A 162 -14.57 13.74 23.47
C ARG A 162 -13.47 14.31 24.39
N ARG A 163 -12.22 13.97 24.13
CA ARG A 163 -11.05 14.48 24.88
C ARG A 163 -10.54 15.82 24.35
N ARG A 164 -11.00 16.25 23.17
CA ARG A 164 -10.57 17.47 22.48
C ARG A 164 -11.75 18.16 21.78
N PRO A 165 -12.72 18.68 22.53
CA PRO A 165 -13.95 19.25 21.97
C PRO A 165 -13.71 20.44 21.03
N ALA A 166 -12.63 21.21 21.22
CA ALA A 166 -12.24 22.29 20.32
C ALA A 166 -11.94 21.84 18.88
N LEU A 167 -11.64 20.55 18.66
CA LEU A 167 -11.39 19.97 17.35
C LEU A 167 -12.62 19.23 16.78
N SER A 168 -13.81 19.38 17.39
CA SER A 168 -15.02 18.69 16.93
C SER A 168 -15.39 19.02 15.49
N TRP A 169 -15.14 20.25 15.05
CA TRP A 169 -15.35 20.68 13.66
C TRP A 169 -14.53 19.85 12.66
N VAL A 170 -13.29 19.49 13.00
CA VAL A 170 -12.43 18.65 12.16
C VAL A 170 -13.08 17.30 11.90
N GLY A 171 -13.51 16.62 12.98
CA GLY A 171 -14.14 15.31 12.86
C GLY A 171 -15.47 15.32 12.10
N GLN A 172 -16.26 16.38 12.25
CA GLN A 172 -17.52 16.57 11.53
C GLN A 172 -17.30 16.90 10.05
N SER A 173 -16.15 17.48 9.71
CA SER A 173 -15.80 17.90 8.33
C SER A 173 -15.17 16.78 7.51
N VAL A 174 -14.72 15.69 8.13
CA VAL A 174 -14.11 14.55 7.41
C VAL A 174 -15.14 13.89 6.49
N ARG A 175 -14.80 13.84 5.23
CA ARG A 175 -15.59 13.16 4.20
C ARG A 175 -14.75 12.74 3.01
N ALA A 176 -15.26 11.85 2.19
CA ALA A 176 -14.66 11.59 0.87
C ALA A 176 -14.72 12.86 0.01
N ALA A 177 -13.64 13.12 -0.73
CA ALA A 177 -13.59 14.18 -1.73
C ALA A 177 -14.58 13.90 -2.86
N ARG A 178 -15.12 14.95 -3.45
CA ARG A 178 -16.02 14.88 -4.61
C ARG A 178 -15.22 15.06 -5.91
N PRO A 179 -15.71 14.55 -7.04
CA PRO A 179 -15.01 14.70 -8.33
C PRO A 179 -14.72 16.16 -8.72
N ASP A 180 -15.61 17.09 -8.38
CA ASP A 180 -15.45 18.53 -8.61
C ASP A 180 -14.36 19.19 -7.72
N GLU A 181 -13.86 18.48 -6.72
CA GLU A 181 -12.81 18.95 -5.81
C GLU A 181 -11.40 18.46 -6.19
N ALA A 182 -11.24 17.77 -7.31
CA ALA A 182 -9.94 17.25 -7.75
C ALA A 182 -8.87 18.35 -7.85
N ALA A 183 -9.25 19.56 -8.28
CA ALA A 183 -8.35 20.71 -8.36
C ALA A 183 -7.86 21.20 -6.99
N LEU A 184 -8.61 20.96 -5.90
CA LEU A 184 -8.20 21.26 -4.52
C LEU A 184 -7.31 20.15 -3.93
N VAL A 185 -7.61 18.89 -4.24
CA VAL A 185 -6.93 17.72 -3.67
C VAL A 185 -5.57 17.48 -4.30
N LEU A 186 -5.42 17.73 -5.61
CA LEU A 186 -4.20 17.45 -6.34
C LEU A 186 -2.97 18.20 -5.78
N PRO A 187 -3.02 19.52 -5.50
CA PRO A 187 -1.87 20.22 -4.91
C PRO A 187 -1.43 19.63 -3.56
N ALA A 188 -2.37 19.28 -2.68
CA ALA A 188 -2.06 18.63 -1.40
C ALA A 188 -1.43 17.25 -1.59
N SER A 189 -1.85 16.51 -2.62
CA SER A 189 -1.27 15.21 -2.97
C SER A 189 0.15 15.34 -3.52
N VAL A 190 0.40 16.35 -4.36
CA VAL A 190 1.74 16.66 -4.90
C VAL A 190 2.68 17.12 -3.80
N ASP A 191 2.24 18.01 -2.89
CA ASP A 191 3.05 18.46 -1.76
C ASP A 191 3.45 17.29 -0.83
N MET A 192 2.50 16.45 -0.50
CA MET A 192 2.76 15.23 0.28
C MET A 192 3.79 14.33 -0.40
N PHE A 193 3.59 14.02 -1.68
CA PHE A 193 4.46 13.12 -2.43
C PHE A 193 5.87 13.71 -2.59
N SER A 194 5.96 15.00 -2.94
CA SER A 194 7.24 15.70 -3.12
C SER A 194 8.03 15.78 -1.82
N GLY A 195 7.33 16.03 -0.71
CA GLY A 195 7.94 16.02 0.64
C GLY A 195 8.46 14.65 1.06
N GLU A 196 7.83 13.55 0.59
CA GLU A 196 8.24 12.19 0.93
C GLU A 196 9.33 11.62 0.00
N LEU A 197 9.25 11.89 -1.30
CA LEU A 197 10.11 11.29 -2.32
C LEU A 197 11.13 12.24 -2.95
N GLY A 198 11.04 13.55 -2.66
CA GLY A 198 12.01 14.56 -3.07
C GLY A 198 11.89 14.99 -4.53
N TYR A 199 10.77 14.67 -5.21
CA TYR A 199 10.52 15.16 -6.59
C TYR A 199 9.01 15.32 -6.84
N ASP A 200 8.66 16.19 -7.79
CA ASP A 200 7.29 16.41 -8.22
C ASP A 200 6.81 15.28 -9.13
N PRO A 201 5.79 14.48 -8.72
CA PRO A 201 5.30 13.35 -9.49
C PRO A 201 4.57 13.74 -10.78
N THR A 202 4.22 15.00 -10.97
CA THR A 202 3.53 15.49 -12.17
C THR A 202 4.48 15.72 -13.35
N THR A 203 5.79 15.82 -13.09
CA THR A 203 6.82 16.03 -14.12
C THR A 203 6.99 14.82 -15.05
N ASP A 204 6.56 13.62 -14.63
CA ASP A 204 6.64 12.38 -15.40
C ASP A 204 5.39 12.12 -16.26
N GLY A 205 4.57 13.13 -16.45
CA GLY A 205 3.34 13.04 -17.23
C GLY A 205 2.08 12.84 -16.36
N PRO A 206 0.93 12.55 -16.98
CA PRO A 206 -0.38 12.62 -16.33
C PRO A 206 -0.69 11.42 -15.42
N GLY A 207 0.25 10.50 -15.19
CA GLY A 207 0.02 9.26 -14.42
C GLY A 207 -0.43 9.51 -13.00
N TYR A 208 0.25 10.42 -12.31
CA TYR A 208 -0.08 10.76 -10.93
C TYR A 208 -1.44 11.47 -10.81
N ASN A 209 -1.73 12.42 -11.70
CA ASN A 209 -3.02 13.10 -11.74
C ASN A 209 -4.17 12.10 -11.94
N ARG A 210 -4.03 11.17 -12.89
CA ARG A 210 -5.01 10.09 -13.11
C ARG A 210 -5.20 9.22 -11.87
N HIS A 211 -4.10 8.93 -11.15
CA HIS A 211 -4.20 8.16 -9.91
C HIS A 211 -4.98 8.90 -8.83
N VAL A 212 -4.70 10.19 -8.59
CA VAL A 212 -5.44 11.01 -7.62
C VAL A 212 -6.92 11.12 -8.01
N THR A 213 -7.21 11.40 -9.28
CA THR A 213 -8.59 11.45 -9.80
C THR A 213 -9.32 10.12 -9.57
N TRP A 214 -8.67 9.01 -9.88
CA TRP A 214 -9.24 7.67 -9.64
C TRP A 214 -9.55 7.43 -8.16
N LEU A 215 -8.67 7.83 -7.23
CA LEU A 215 -8.95 7.71 -5.79
C LEU A 215 -10.20 8.50 -5.38
N ILE A 216 -10.37 9.70 -5.92
CA ILE A 216 -11.54 10.55 -5.66
C ILE A 216 -12.82 9.90 -6.23
N GLU A 217 -12.80 9.45 -7.48
CA GLU A 217 -13.91 8.78 -8.14
C GLU A 217 -14.35 7.50 -7.41
N GLN A 218 -13.38 6.76 -6.87
CA GLN A 218 -13.62 5.57 -6.05
C GLN A 218 -14.00 5.89 -4.60
N ARG A 219 -14.19 7.17 -4.23
CA ARG A 219 -14.48 7.65 -2.87
C ARG A 219 -13.44 7.21 -1.84
N ARG A 220 -12.18 7.10 -2.28
CA ARG A 220 -11.04 6.63 -1.49
C ARG A 220 -10.12 7.75 -1.00
N SER A 221 -10.36 9.00 -1.37
CA SER A 221 -9.62 10.17 -0.88
C SER A 221 -10.49 10.91 0.14
N TYR A 222 -10.06 10.93 1.40
CA TYR A 222 -10.75 11.62 2.49
C TYR A 222 -10.05 12.93 2.78
N ILE A 223 -10.85 14.00 2.97
CA ILE A 223 -10.35 15.36 3.18
C ILE A 223 -11.05 16.06 4.34
N VAL A 224 -10.36 17.06 4.88
CA VAL A 224 -10.92 18.17 5.67
C VAL A 224 -10.62 19.44 4.89
N LEU A 225 -11.63 20.26 4.65
CA LEU A 225 -11.48 21.59 4.06
C LEU A 225 -11.58 22.66 5.14
N ASP A 226 -10.73 23.67 5.05
CA ASP A 226 -10.79 24.89 5.88
C ASP A 226 -10.94 26.13 5.00
N ASP A 227 -11.05 27.29 5.65
CA ASP A 227 -11.11 28.62 5.02
C ASP A 227 -9.76 29.17 4.53
N GLY A 228 -8.70 28.33 4.59
CA GLY A 228 -7.32 28.73 4.32
C GLY A 228 -6.56 29.22 5.57
N ALA A 229 -7.27 29.52 6.65
CA ALA A 229 -6.70 30.00 7.92
C ALA A 229 -6.81 28.98 9.07
N GLY A 230 -7.27 27.75 8.79
CA GLY A 230 -7.38 26.68 9.79
C GLY A 230 -8.73 26.65 10.50
N HIS A 231 -9.76 27.32 10.01
CA HIS A 231 -11.12 27.26 10.53
C HIS A 231 -12.04 26.55 9.59
N LEU A 232 -13.20 26.12 10.09
CA LEU A 232 -14.21 25.48 9.25
C LEU A 232 -14.61 26.38 8.09
N ALA A 233 -14.45 25.88 6.86
CA ALA A 233 -14.86 26.62 5.66
C ALA A 233 -16.38 26.86 5.66
N GLN A 234 -16.77 28.13 5.59
CA GLN A 234 -18.17 28.54 5.48
C GLN A 234 -18.63 28.54 4.01
N PRO A 235 -19.93 28.45 3.73
CA PRO A 235 -20.44 28.63 2.36
C PRO A 235 -19.97 29.97 1.77
N GLY A 236 -19.31 29.92 0.61
CA GLY A 236 -18.80 31.11 -0.09
C GLY A 236 -17.40 31.56 0.33
N SER A 237 -16.78 31.01 1.39
CA SER A 237 -15.40 31.29 1.73
C SER A 237 -14.41 30.56 0.80
N PRO A 238 -13.16 31.03 0.67
CA PRO A 238 -12.08 30.25 0.09
C PRO A 238 -12.01 28.87 0.74
N ARG A 239 -11.56 27.86 -0.03
CA ARG A 239 -11.42 26.51 0.48
C ARG A 239 -10.02 25.99 0.19
N ALA A 240 -9.40 25.44 1.22
CA ALA A 240 -8.11 24.76 1.10
C ALA A 240 -8.19 23.37 1.79
N VAL A 241 -7.34 22.45 1.37
CA VAL A 241 -7.23 21.15 2.04
C VAL A 241 -6.36 21.33 3.29
N ALA A 242 -6.97 21.18 4.46
CA ALA A 242 -6.30 21.19 5.74
C ALA A 242 -5.67 19.82 6.06
N PHE A 243 -6.36 18.75 5.67
CA PHE A 243 -5.93 17.38 5.88
C PHE A 243 -6.42 16.49 4.73
N LYS A 244 -5.64 15.49 4.37
CA LYS A 244 -6.06 14.38 3.50
C LYS A 244 -5.49 13.06 3.95
N ALA A 245 -6.19 11.98 3.61
CA ALA A 245 -5.72 10.61 3.68
C ALA A 245 -6.41 9.78 2.58
N ASP A 246 -5.68 8.88 1.96
CA ASP A 246 -6.19 8.06 0.87
C ASP A 246 -6.30 6.59 1.30
N VAL A 247 -7.30 5.86 0.81
CA VAL A 247 -7.37 4.40 0.87
C VAL A 247 -6.65 3.85 -0.36
N GLY A 248 -5.33 3.64 -0.22
CA GLY A 248 -4.46 3.18 -1.32
C GLY A 248 -4.73 1.73 -1.71
N ALA A 249 -5.02 0.88 -0.72
CA ALA A 249 -5.39 -0.50 -0.95
C ALA A 249 -6.62 -0.89 -0.12
N LEU A 250 -7.46 -1.75 -0.70
CA LEU A 250 -8.72 -2.20 -0.12
C LEU A 250 -8.99 -3.64 -0.55
N TRP A 251 -9.33 -4.48 0.41
CA TRP A 251 -9.74 -5.86 0.14
C TRP A 251 -10.80 -6.33 1.13
N ARG A 252 -11.85 -6.98 0.61
CA ARG A 252 -12.78 -7.78 1.40
C ARG A 252 -12.28 -9.22 1.41
N SER A 253 -11.42 -9.53 2.39
CA SER A 253 -10.87 -10.86 2.57
C SER A 253 -11.92 -11.80 3.18
N PRO A 254 -11.70 -13.12 3.12
CA PRO A 254 -12.58 -14.09 3.78
C PRO A 254 -12.69 -13.88 5.31
N THR A 255 -11.68 -13.26 5.93
CA THR A 255 -11.62 -13.00 7.38
C THR A 255 -12.11 -11.61 7.76
N GLY A 256 -12.50 -10.77 6.80
CA GLY A 256 -13.00 -9.41 7.03
C GLY A 256 -12.42 -8.37 6.08
N GLY A 257 -12.95 -7.17 6.13
CA GLY A 257 -12.47 -6.06 5.32
C GLY A 257 -11.14 -5.51 5.82
N VAL A 258 -10.22 -5.21 4.88
CA VAL A 258 -8.92 -4.58 5.17
C VAL A 258 -8.74 -3.37 4.27
N ALA A 259 -8.38 -2.23 4.85
CA ALA A 259 -7.98 -1.02 4.15
C ALA A 259 -6.59 -0.60 4.60
N GLN A 260 -5.75 -0.18 3.64
CA GLN A 260 -4.45 0.42 3.92
C GLN A 260 -4.48 1.88 3.51
N LEU A 261 -4.28 2.77 4.48
CA LEU A 261 -4.18 4.20 4.27
C LEU A 261 -2.81 4.56 3.70
N THR A 262 -2.82 5.50 2.79
CA THR A 262 -1.64 6.13 2.20
C THR A 262 -1.84 7.63 2.13
N GLY A 263 -0.77 8.38 1.86
CA GLY A 263 -0.89 9.81 1.60
C GLY A 263 -1.52 10.61 2.75
N VAL A 264 -1.28 10.20 4.00
CA VAL A 264 -1.73 10.95 5.18
C VAL A 264 -0.93 12.24 5.26
N TRP A 265 -1.62 13.36 5.10
CA TRP A 265 -1.00 14.66 5.04
C TRP A 265 -1.82 15.69 5.80
N THR A 266 -1.14 16.55 6.52
CA THR A 266 -1.69 17.76 7.15
C THR A 266 -0.92 18.96 6.60
N ARG A 267 -1.65 20.00 6.18
CA ARG A 267 -1.05 21.21 5.68
C ARG A 267 0.02 21.74 6.65
N PRO A 268 1.20 22.13 6.19
CA PRO A 268 2.34 22.42 7.05
C PRO A 268 2.07 23.45 8.17
N ASP A 269 1.34 24.53 7.87
CA ASP A 269 0.96 25.59 8.80
C ASP A 269 -0.02 25.13 9.91
N LEU A 270 -0.70 24.00 9.71
CA LEU A 270 -1.68 23.42 10.66
C LEU A 270 -1.10 22.27 11.48
N ARG A 271 0.18 21.93 11.29
CA ARG A 271 0.84 20.87 12.06
C ARG A 271 1.03 21.27 13.52
N GLY A 272 1.10 20.28 14.41
CA GLY A 272 1.26 20.54 15.86
C GLY A 272 -0.01 20.97 16.61
N GLN A 273 -1.10 21.31 15.88
CA GLN A 273 -2.36 21.79 16.47
C GLN A 273 -3.37 20.67 16.80
N GLY A 274 -3.00 19.39 16.56
CA GLY A 274 -3.88 18.25 16.81
C GLY A 274 -4.87 17.92 15.69
N ILE A 275 -4.94 18.77 14.63
CA ILE A 275 -5.86 18.61 13.49
C ILE A 275 -5.63 17.26 12.81
N GLY A 276 -4.36 16.89 12.54
CA GLY A 276 -4.03 15.63 11.91
C GLY A 276 -4.53 14.40 12.69
N ALA A 277 -4.41 14.41 14.01
CA ALA A 277 -4.90 13.30 14.86
C ALA A 277 -6.42 13.23 14.86
N ALA A 278 -7.11 14.37 15.00
CA ALA A 278 -8.56 14.43 14.98
C ALA A 278 -9.14 13.96 13.64
N ALA A 279 -8.54 14.43 12.53
CA ALA A 279 -8.94 14.07 11.18
C ALA A 279 -8.68 12.57 10.90
N LEU A 280 -7.48 12.05 11.22
CA LEU A 280 -7.17 10.64 11.00
C LEU A 280 -8.08 9.71 11.80
N ALA A 281 -8.35 10.04 13.07
CA ALA A 281 -9.28 9.27 13.88
C ALA A 281 -10.68 9.20 13.26
N ALA A 282 -11.18 10.31 12.72
CA ALA A 282 -12.47 10.35 12.01
C ALA A 282 -12.41 9.65 10.63
N VAL A 283 -11.27 9.70 9.93
CA VAL A 283 -11.07 8.94 8.69
C VAL A 283 -11.13 7.43 8.96
N VAL A 284 -10.53 6.93 10.04
CA VAL A 284 -10.62 5.50 10.41
C VAL A 284 -12.08 5.08 10.56
N ASP A 285 -12.90 5.88 11.27
CA ASP A 285 -14.32 5.60 11.42
C ASP A 285 -15.07 5.66 10.08
N ALA A 286 -14.75 6.64 9.23
CA ALA A 286 -15.34 6.79 7.91
C ALA A 286 -14.98 5.61 6.99
N VAL A 287 -13.72 5.17 6.98
CA VAL A 287 -13.27 4.02 6.18
C VAL A 287 -13.94 2.72 6.64
N ARG A 288 -14.10 2.53 7.94
CA ARG A 288 -14.86 1.39 8.48
C ARG A 288 -16.30 1.41 8.01
N ARG A 289 -16.98 2.54 8.12
CA ARG A 289 -18.36 2.70 7.67
C ARG A 289 -18.52 2.49 6.16
N ASP A 290 -17.63 3.08 5.36
CA ASP A 290 -17.80 3.19 3.91
C ASP A 290 -17.24 1.99 3.13
N HIS A 291 -16.21 1.28 3.67
CA HIS A 291 -15.46 0.31 2.89
C HIS A 291 -15.31 -1.09 3.52
N VAL A 292 -14.94 -1.18 4.79
CA VAL A 292 -14.47 -2.45 5.38
C VAL A 292 -15.38 -3.05 6.44
N GLY A 293 -16.40 -2.33 6.89
CA GLY A 293 -17.28 -2.74 7.98
C GLY A 293 -16.75 -2.34 9.35
N ALA A 294 -17.61 -2.41 10.37
CA ALA A 294 -17.30 -1.94 11.73
C ALA A 294 -16.05 -2.61 12.32
N ASP A 295 -15.90 -3.91 12.11
CA ASP A 295 -14.78 -4.72 12.59
C ASP A 295 -13.60 -4.76 11.61
N GLY A 296 -13.70 -4.03 10.51
CA GLY A 296 -12.68 -3.99 9.46
C GLY A 296 -11.35 -3.40 9.96
N ILE A 297 -10.26 -3.95 9.46
CA ILE A 297 -8.90 -3.50 9.78
C ILE A 297 -8.58 -2.28 8.92
N VAL A 298 -8.20 -1.19 9.58
CA VAL A 298 -7.63 0.00 8.91
C VAL A 298 -6.17 0.08 9.31
N SER A 299 -5.27 -0.06 8.33
CA SER A 299 -3.83 -0.08 8.53
C SER A 299 -3.14 1.02 7.73
N LEU A 300 -1.89 1.25 8.03
CA LEU A 300 -0.95 2.06 7.25
C LEU A 300 0.47 1.54 7.49
N TYR A 301 1.42 1.96 6.67
CA TYR A 301 2.84 1.82 7.00
C TYR A 301 3.54 3.17 6.92
N VAL A 302 4.63 3.32 7.66
CA VAL A 302 5.34 4.58 7.82
C VAL A 302 6.84 4.33 7.97
N ASN A 303 7.67 5.22 7.43
CA ASN A 303 9.12 5.14 7.64
C ASN A 303 9.46 5.31 9.12
N ASP A 304 10.38 4.51 9.66
CA ASP A 304 10.77 4.53 11.07
C ASP A 304 11.43 5.87 11.50
N TYR A 305 11.97 6.60 10.55
CA TYR A 305 12.52 7.94 10.78
C TYR A 305 11.46 9.06 10.76
N ASN A 306 10.21 8.78 10.37
CA ASN A 306 9.13 9.77 10.42
C ASN A 306 8.55 9.86 11.83
N THR A 307 9.34 10.42 12.76
CA THR A 307 8.99 10.50 14.17
C THR A 307 7.71 11.28 14.46
N PRO A 308 7.37 12.38 13.74
CA PRO A 308 6.09 13.07 13.93
C PRO A 308 4.89 12.19 13.59
N ALA A 309 4.93 11.45 12.48
CA ALA A 309 3.85 10.56 12.08
C ALA A 309 3.71 9.40 13.08
N LEU A 310 4.82 8.78 13.48
CA LEU A 310 4.81 7.73 14.50
C LEU A 310 4.22 8.19 15.84
N ALA A 311 4.56 9.41 16.29
CA ALA A 311 4.00 10.00 17.49
C ALA A 311 2.47 10.19 17.36
N LEU A 312 2.00 10.68 16.20
CA LEU A 312 0.58 10.84 15.91
C LEU A 312 -0.14 9.49 15.97
N TYR A 313 0.34 8.46 15.27
CA TYR A 313 -0.29 7.15 15.24
C TYR A 313 -0.34 6.49 16.63
N ARG A 314 0.75 6.55 17.39
CA ARG A 314 0.79 6.07 18.78
C ARG A 314 -0.21 6.81 19.69
N SER A 315 -0.36 8.13 19.53
CA SER A 315 -1.31 8.93 20.29
C SER A 315 -2.77 8.52 20.06
N LEU A 316 -3.06 7.91 18.91
CA LEU A 316 -4.36 7.35 18.54
C LEU A 316 -4.51 5.87 18.92
N GLY A 317 -3.47 5.25 19.47
CA GLY A 317 -3.48 3.84 19.86
C GLY A 317 -3.27 2.87 18.72
N PHE A 318 -2.66 3.30 17.59
CA PHE A 318 -2.26 2.37 16.55
C PHE A 318 -1.17 1.42 17.08
N GLU A 319 -1.31 0.14 16.76
CA GLU A 319 -0.40 -0.91 17.17
C GLU A 319 0.34 -1.49 15.97
N GLN A 320 1.60 -1.89 16.17
CA GLN A 320 2.39 -2.51 15.11
C GLN A 320 1.94 -3.96 14.90
N VAL A 321 1.57 -4.26 13.66
CA VAL A 321 1.11 -5.59 13.22
C VAL A 321 2.01 -6.23 12.18
N GLY A 322 3.03 -5.53 11.71
CA GLY A 322 3.97 -6.03 10.72
C GLY A 322 5.14 -5.08 10.46
N LEU A 323 5.95 -5.44 9.51
CA LEU A 323 7.07 -4.63 9.02
C LEU A 323 7.14 -4.73 7.50
N PHE A 324 7.14 -3.60 6.82
CA PHE A 324 7.37 -3.48 5.39
C PHE A 324 8.77 -2.96 5.09
N ALA A 325 9.20 -3.21 3.88
CA ALA A 325 10.34 -2.55 3.25
C ALA A 325 9.95 -2.05 1.85
N THR A 326 10.63 -0.99 1.42
CA THR A 326 10.52 -0.46 0.06
C THR A 326 11.89 -0.13 -0.47
N VAL A 327 12.23 -0.73 -1.61
CA VAL A 327 13.41 -0.38 -2.40
C VAL A 327 12.94 0.37 -3.62
N LEU A 328 13.32 1.64 -3.76
CA LEU A 328 13.02 2.51 -4.91
C LEU A 328 14.10 2.34 -5.97
N LEU A 329 13.68 2.21 -7.24
CA LEU A 329 14.54 1.99 -8.40
C LEU A 329 14.87 3.28 -9.15
#